data_18ae9d57bd5c3b264d06e13e269ba089
#
_entry.id   18ae9d57bd5c3b264d06e13e269ba089
#
_cell.length_a   1.000
_cell.length_b   1.000
_cell.length_c   1.000
_cell.angle_alpha   90.00
_cell.angle_beta   90.00
_cell.angle_gamma   90.00
#
_symmetry.space_group_name_H-M   'P 1'
#
loop_
_entity.id
_entity.type
_entity.pdbx_description
1 polymer ?
#
loop_
_entity_poly.entity_id
_entity_poly.type
_entity_poly.pdbx_seq_one_letter_code
_entity_poly.pdbx_strand_id
1 'polypeptide(L)' 'MEKIIHIEGMGCSGCENRVKKALEALPQVSQARVSKDTKTAVVTLDRAVEDALLKETAACGGKYTVTGIE' A
#
# COMPACT_ATOMS: atom_id res chain seq x y z
N MET A 1 3.03 -8.53 -11.77
CA MET A 1 1.65 -8.10 -11.50
C MET A 1 1.67 -6.82 -10.68
N GLU A 2 0.76 -5.92 -10.99
CA GLU A 2 0.64 -4.67 -10.25
C GLU A 2 -0.76 -4.52 -9.69
N LYS A 3 -0.84 -3.91 -8.52
CA LYS A 3 -2.13 -3.58 -7.91
C LYS A 3 -2.10 -2.15 -7.42
N ILE A 4 -3.23 -1.48 -7.50
CA ILE A 4 -3.37 -0.11 -7.02
C ILE A 4 -4.26 -0.13 -5.78
N ILE A 5 -3.72 0.35 -4.67
CA ILE A 5 -4.42 0.38 -3.40
C ILE A 5 -4.83 1.82 -3.12
N HIS A 6 -6.12 2.06 -2.97
CA HIS A 6 -6.62 3.39 -2.64
C HIS A 6 -6.61 3.54 -1.12
N ILE A 7 -5.83 4.51 -0.63
CA ILE A 7 -5.62 4.70 0.80
C ILE A 7 -6.01 6.11 1.19
N GLU A 8 -6.75 6.25 2.28
CA GLU A 8 -7.10 7.54 2.85
C GLU A 8 -6.38 7.76 4.18
N GLY A 9 -6.12 9.01 4.51
CA GLY A 9 -5.46 9.37 5.75
C GLY A 9 -3.98 9.66 5.60
N MET A 10 -3.43 9.56 4.39
CA MET A 10 -2.04 9.92 4.15
C MET A 10 -1.94 11.43 3.93
N GLY A 11 -1.55 12.15 4.95
CA GLY A 11 -1.48 13.61 4.88
C GLY A 11 -0.08 14.17 4.79
N CYS A 12 0.96 13.35 4.83
CA CYS A 12 2.34 13.84 4.84
C CYS A 12 3.28 12.82 4.19
N SER A 13 4.49 13.29 3.86
CA SER A 13 5.49 12.43 3.22
C SER A 13 5.94 11.28 4.14
N GLY A 14 5.93 11.49 5.45
CA GLY A 14 6.23 10.44 6.39
C GLY A 14 5.24 9.27 6.30
N CYS A 15 3.98 9.58 6.02
CA CYS A 15 2.95 8.58 5.82
C CYS A 15 3.21 7.77 4.55
N GLU A 16 3.62 8.43 3.47
CA GLU A 16 3.99 7.75 2.23
C GLU A 16 5.11 6.74 2.48
N ASN A 17 6.16 7.17 3.17
CA ASN A 17 7.30 6.30 3.45
C ASN A 17 6.90 5.13 4.34
N ARG A 18 6.03 5.36 5.31
CA ARG A 18 5.58 4.32 6.21
C ARG A 18 4.81 3.23 5.47
N VAL A 19 3.89 3.63 4.61
CA VAL A 19 3.11 2.68 3.81
C VAL A 19 4.01 1.93 2.84
N LYS A 20 4.93 2.66 2.18
CA LYS A 20 5.88 2.06 1.26
C LYS A 20 6.71 0.99 1.95
N LYS A 21 7.29 1.31 3.10
CA LYS A 21 8.12 0.36 3.84
C LYS A 21 7.31 -0.85 4.29
N ALA A 22 6.09 -0.64 4.73
CA ALA A 22 5.23 -1.74 5.15
C ALA A 22 4.93 -2.68 3.99
N LEU A 23 4.63 -2.13 2.82
CA LEU A 23 4.34 -2.94 1.64
C LEU A 23 5.58 -3.67 1.14
N GLU A 24 6.72 -2.98 1.11
CA GLU A 24 7.97 -3.59 0.65
C GLU A 24 8.51 -4.65 1.62
N ALA A 25 8.03 -4.67 2.85
CA ALA A 25 8.39 -5.70 3.81
C ALA A 25 7.76 -7.06 3.46
N LEU A 26 6.75 -7.08 2.61
CA LEU A 26 6.14 -8.34 2.18
C LEU A 26 7.03 -9.03 1.16
N PRO A 27 7.32 -10.33 1.34
CA PRO A 27 8.19 -11.05 0.39
C PRO A 27 7.59 -11.16 -1.01
N GLN A 28 6.28 -11.02 -1.14
CA GLN A 28 5.59 -11.08 -2.43
C GLN A 28 5.65 -9.76 -3.19
N VAL A 29 6.02 -8.67 -2.51
CA VAL A 29 6.09 -7.35 -3.12
C VAL A 29 7.52 -7.06 -3.53
N SER A 30 7.77 -6.84 -4.83
CA SER A 30 9.10 -6.49 -5.29
C SER A 30 9.34 -5.00 -5.26
N GLN A 31 8.28 -4.20 -5.42
CA GLN A 31 8.39 -2.74 -5.37
C GLN A 31 7.06 -2.13 -4.96
N ALA A 32 7.12 -1.01 -4.26
CA ALA A 32 5.92 -0.27 -3.90
C ALA A 32 6.15 1.21 -4.16
N ARG A 33 5.14 1.87 -4.71
CA ARG A 33 5.15 3.31 -4.93
C ARG A 33 3.91 3.88 -4.27
N VAL A 34 4.11 4.85 -3.41
CA VAL A 34 3.01 5.46 -2.67
C VAL A 34 2.96 6.95 -2.98
N SER A 35 1.78 7.45 -3.28
CA SER A 35 1.58 8.86 -3.56
C SER A 35 0.45 9.41 -2.70
N LYS A 36 0.75 10.44 -1.92
CA LYS A 36 -0.27 11.13 -1.13
C LYS A 36 -1.16 12.02 -1.99
N ASP A 37 -0.65 12.46 -3.14
CA ASP A 37 -1.41 13.33 -4.03
C ASP A 37 -2.56 12.61 -4.68
N THR A 38 -2.34 11.36 -5.08
CA THR A 38 -3.38 10.52 -5.68
C THR A 38 -4.05 9.62 -4.65
N LYS A 39 -3.54 9.60 -3.42
CA LYS A 39 -4.03 8.76 -2.32
C LYS A 39 -4.01 7.28 -2.69
N THR A 40 -2.97 6.88 -3.42
CA THR A 40 -2.85 5.51 -3.90
C THR A 40 -1.46 4.96 -3.63
N ALA A 41 -1.39 3.64 -3.54
CA ALA A 41 -0.14 2.91 -3.47
C ALA A 41 -0.14 1.88 -4.60
N VAL A 42 0.85 1.96 -5.47
CA VAL A 42 1.00 0.99 -6.56
C VAL A 42 2.05 -0.01 -6.13
N VAL A 43 1.66 -1.28 -6.06
CA VAL A 43 2.57 -2.34 -5.67
C VAL A 43 2.83 -3.26 -6.86
N THR A 44 4.10 -3.62 -7.04
CA THR A 44 4.51 -4.61 -8.03
C THR A 44 4.70 -5.93 -7.31
N LEU A 45 3.99 -6.94 -7.72
CA LEU A 45 3.96 -8.24 -7.06
C LEU A 45 4.70 -9.28 -7.88
N ASP A 46 5.46 -10.14 -7.21
CA ASP A 46 6.12 -11.28 -7.84
C ASP A 46 5.15 -12.45 -8.01
N ARG A 47 4.11 -12.48 -7.21
CA ARG A 47 3.11 -13.54 -7.22
C ARG A 47 1.77 -13.00 -6.75
N ALA A 48 0.72 -13.80 -6.89
CA ALA A 48 -0.59 -13.40 -6.44
C ALA A 48 -0.61 -13.24 -4.92
N VAL A 49 -1.19 -12.14 -4.45
CA VAL A 49 -1.31 -11.82 -3.03
C VAL A 49 -2.77 -11.49 -2.74
N GLU A 50 -3.26 -11.93 -1.60
CA GLU A 50 -4.63 -11.65 -1.21
C GLU A 50 -4.83 -10.15 -0.96
N ASP A 51 -5.97 -9.64 -1.42
CA ASP A 51 -6.31 -8.23 -1.20
C ASP A 51 -6.38 -7.91 0.29
N ALA A 52 -6.86 -8.85 1.10
CA ALA A 52 -6.94 -8.66 2.54
C ALA A 52 -5.56 -8.40 3.16
N LEU A 53 -4.54 -9.11 2.70
CA LEU A 53 -3.17 -8.91 3.19
C LEU A 53 -2.65 -7.53 2.79
N LEU A 54 -2.87 -7.14 1.55
CA LEU A 54 -2.46 -5.83 1.07
C LEU A 54 -3.18 -4.72 1.84
N LYS A 55 -4.47 -4.91 2.08
CA LYS A 55 -5.29 -3.94 2.81
C LYS A 55 -4.76 -3.74 4.24
N GLU A 56 -4.51 -4.82 4.96
CA GLU A 56 -3.98 -4.73 6.31
C GLU A 56 -2.60 -4.09 6.35
N THR A 57 -1.75 -4.47 5.41
CA THR A 57 -0.40 -3.95 5.35
C THR A 57 -0.40 -2.46 5.02
N ALA A 58 -1.20 -2.05 4.04
CA ALA A 58 -1.30 -0.65 3.65
C ALA A 58 -1.91 0.21 4.75
N ALA A 59 -2.82 -0.35 5.53
CA ALA A 59 -3.45 0.38 6.63
C ALA A 59 -2.51 0.59 7.82
N CYS A 60 -1.36 -0.07 7.84
CA CYS A 60 -0.35 0.07 8.90
C CYS A 60 -0.95 -0.11 10.31
N GLY A 61 -1.73 -1.19 10.47
CA GLY A 61 -2.34 -1.49 11.75
C GLY A 61 -3.54 -0.61 12.09
N GLY A 62 -4.15 0.02 11.10
CA GLY A 62 -5.35 0.80 11.29
C GLY A 62 -5.14 2.30 11.30
N LYS A 63 -3.92 2.77 11.04
CA LYS A 63 -3.63 4.21 10.97
C LYS A 63 -4.22 4.85 9.72
N TYR A 64 -4.36 4.10 8.67
CA TYR A 64 -4.92 4.57 7.40
C TYR A 64 -6.10 3.71 7.00
N THR A 65 -6.94 4.24 6.13
CA THR A 65 -8.11 3.52 5.65
C THR A 65 -7.91 3.14 4.20
N VAL A 66 -8.00 1.87 3.89
CA VAL A 66 -7.96 1.39 2.51
C VAL A 66 -9.39 1.37 2.00
N THR A 67 -9.66 2.17 0.97
CA THR A 67 -11.00 2.30 0.42
C THR A 67 -11.27 1.34 -0.73
N GLY A 68 -10.21 0.85 -1.36
CA GLY A 68 -10.37 -0.12 -2.44
C GLY A 68 -9.02 -0.57 -2.98
N ILE A 69 -9.03 -1.67 -3.71
CA ILE A 69 -7.84 -2.22 -4.37
C ILE A 69 -8.23 -2.56 -5.80
N GLU A 70 -7.43 -2.09 -6.75
CA GLU A 70 -7.63 -2.36 -8.18
C GLU A 70 -6.65 -3.36 -8.73
#